data_3dbe1fa85d47a21e38e01e0ade807089
#
_entry.id   3dbe1fa85d47a21e38e01e0ade807089
#
_cell.length_a   1.000
_cell.length_b   1.000
_cell.length_c   1.000
_cell.angle_alpha   90.00
_cell.angle_beta   90.00
_cell.angle_gamma   90.00
#
_symmetry.space_group_name_H-M   'P 1'
#
loop_
_entity.id
_entity.type
_entity.pdbx_description
1 polymer ?
#
loop_
_entity_poly.entity_id
_entity_poly.type
_entity_poly.pdbx_seq_one_letter_code
_entity_poly.pdbx_strand_id
1 'polypeptide(L)'
;MKYSGIGGQAVIEGIMMQNGENYAVAVRKPDGEIEVKKDTYRSVTKKYPFLGIPFIRGVFKFADSMIVGMRALTWSCSFFEDDEDAKESRFEQWLDKVFGEKLESILMTVVMIFSFIMAIGIFMLLPMFISNICKKVIPSHTVMAILEGFIRIAIFVIYIKMVSRMEDIKRTFMYHGSEHKCINCIEHGLELNVANVRASSKEHKRCGTSFIMIVMVISILFFVVIRTDTIWLRIVSRIVLIPVIAGVSYEFLSFAGKHD
;
A
#
# COMPACT_ATOMS: atom_id res chain seq x y z
N MET A 1 18.27 19.18 -1.65
CA MET A 1 17.90 17.90 -2.24
C MET A 1 17.09 18.15 -3.51
N LYS A 2 17.41 17.52 -4.65
CA LYS A 2 16.68 17.77 -5.92
C LYS A 2 15.59 16.74 -6.10
N TYR A 3 14.34 17.17 -6.17
CA TYR A 3 13.19 16.30 -6.42
C TYR A 3 13.35 15.54 -7.75
N SER A 4 13.46 14.23 -7.71
CA SER A 4 13.66 13.38 -8.89
C SER A 4 12.38 13.01 -9.63
N GLY A 5 11.24 13.06 -8.95
CA GLY A 5 9.96 12.54 -9.46
C GLY A 5 9.92 11.01 -9.55
N ILE A 6 10.95 10.32 -9.07
CA ILE A 6 11.00 8.85 -9.06
C ILE A 6 10.22 8.35 -7.85
N GLY A 7 9.34 7.38 -8.07
CA GLY A 7 8.73 6.54 -7.06
C GLY A 7 9.22 5.12 -7.19
N GLY A 8 9.04 4.32 -6.16
CA GLY A 8 9.40 2.91 -6.19
C GLY A 8 8.50 2.05 -5.31
N GLN A 9 8.72 0.75 -5.43
CA GLN A 9 8.06 -0.27 -4.64
C GLN A 9 8.95 -1.50 -4.54
N ALA A 10 9.04 -2.09 -3.35
CA ALA A 10 9.64 -3.41 -3.21
C ALA A 10 8.72 -4.48 -3.79
N VAL A 11 9.32 -5.48 -4.43
CA VAL A 11 8.69 -6.70 -4.92
C VAL A 11 9.41 -7.91 -4.34
N ILE A 12 8.97 -9.13 -4.64
CA ILE A 12 9.65 -10.35 -4.20
C ILE A 12 11.07 -10.35 -4.79
N GLU A 13 12.07 -10.43 -3.92
CA GLU A 13 13.50 -10.45 -4.25
C GLU A 13 13.95 -9.31 -5.19
N GLY A 14 13.27 -8.13 -5.13
CA GLY A 14 13.56 -7.06 -6.08
C GLY A 14 12.96 -5.71 -5.74
N ILE A 15 13.17 -4.78 -6.66
CA ILE A 15 12.64 -3.42 -6.61
C ILE A 15 12.04 -3.02 -7.96
N MET A 16 10.96 -2.27 -7.91
CA MET A 16 10.38 -1.54 -9.04
C MET A 16 10.67 -0.06 -8.85
N MET A 17 11.12 0.61 -9.91
CA MET A 17 11.29 2.07 -9.97
C MET A 17 10.46 2.64 -11.11
N GLN A 18 9.75 3.72 -10.84
CA GLN A 18 8.88 4.39 -11.81
C GLN A 18 9.21 5.88 -11.93
N ASN A 19 9.31 6.38 -13.15
CA ASN A 19 9.40 7.81 -13.45
C ASN A 19 8.40 8.16 -14.56
N GLY A 20 7.34 8.86 -14.20
CA GLY A 20 6.26 9.18 -15.13
C GLY A 20 5.52 7.94 -15.62
N GLU A 21 5.55 7.68 -16.91
CA GLU A 21 4.93 6.50 -17.55
C GLU A 21 5.86 5.29 -17.60
N ASN A 22 7.17 5.50 -17.50
CA ASN A 22 8.16 4.44 -17.60
C ASN A 22 8.40 3.82 -16.23
N TYR A 23 8.44 2.50 -16.17
CA TYR A 23 8.88 1.79 -14.96
C TYR A 23 9.82 0.63 -15.34
N ALA A 24 10.66 0.27 -14.40
CA ALA A 24 11.54 -0.89 -14.52
C ALA A 24 11.45 -1.70 -13.22
N VAL A 25 11.50 -3.02 -13.38
CA VAL A 25 11.53 -3.96 -12.25
C VAL A 25 12.81 -4.76 -12.36
N ALA A 26 13.57 -4.81 -11.27
CA ALA A 26 14.77 -5.64 -11.17
C ALA A 26 14.55 -6.70 -10.08
N VAL A 27 14.71 -7.97 -10.44
CA VAL A 27 14.49 -9.11 -9.53
C VAL A 27 15.73 -9.97 -9.52
N ARG A 28 16.14 -10.42 -8.35
CA ARG A 28 17.18 -11.43 -8.18
C ARG A 28 16.54 -12.82 -8.22
N LYS A 29 16.82 -13.57 -9.26
CA LYS A 29 16.35 -14.95 -9.45
C LYS A 29 16.98 -15.91 -8.43
N PRO A 30 16.43 -17.14 -8.25
CA PRO A 30 16.99 -18.17 -7.38
C PRO A 30 18.44 -18.58 -7.75
N ASP A 31 18.82 -18.50 -9.03
CA ASP A 31 20.18 -18.74 -9.52
C ASP A 31 21.18 -17.62 -9.16
N GLY A 32 20.68 -16.50 -8.59
CA GLY A 32 21.47 -15.34 -8.19
C GLY A 32 21.62 -14.29 -9.30
N GLU A 33 21.20 -14.56 -10.54
CA GLU A 33 21.18 -13.59 -11.61
C GLU A 33 20.13 -12.50 -11.40
N ILE A 34 20.37 -11.31 -11.95
CA ILE A 34 19.42 -10.20 -11.87
C ILE A 34 18.72 -10.04 -13.21
N GLU A 35 17.42 -10.26 -13.22
CA GLU A 35 16.56 -10.00 -14.37
C GLU A 35 15.97 -8.60 -14.27
N VAL A 36 15.95 -7.86 -15.41
CA VAL A 36 15.43 -6.49 -15.47
C VAL A 36 14.39 -6.38 -16.58
N LYS A 37 13.15 -6.08 -16.18
CA LYS A 37 12.05 -5.77 -17.09
C LYS A 37 11.79 -4.28 -17.14
N LYS A 38 11.70 -3.70 -18.34
CA LYS A 38 11.29 -2.32 -18.58
C LYS A 38 9.93 -2.32 -19.26
N ASP A 39 9.02 -1.47 -18.79
CA ASP A 39 7.67 -1.39 -19.35
C ASP A 39 7.10 0.03 -19.16
N THR A 40 5.95 0.28 -19.75
CA THR A 40 5.27 1.59 -19.68
C THR A 40 3.84 1.41 -19.19
N TYR A 41 3.40 2.38 -18.38
CA TYR A 41 2.03 2.45 -17.90
C TYR A 41 1.44 3.84 -18.12
N ARG A 42 0.36 3.92 -18.90
CA ARG A 42 -0.33 5.18 -19.12
C ARG A 42 -1.38 5.40 -18.05
N SER A 43 -1.17 6.44 -17.23
CA SER A 43 -2.07 6.83 -16.15
C SER A 43 -3.49 7.13 -16.63
N VAL A 44 -4.50 6.69 -15.88
CA VAL A 44 -5.90 6.98 -16.13
C VAL A 44 -6.17 8.48 -16.16
N THR A 45 -5.48 9.27 -15.33
CA THR A 45 -5.61 10.73 -15.29
C THR A 45 -5.10 11.43 -16.54
N LYS A 46 -4.18 10.80 -17.31
CA LYS A 46 -3.76 11.31 -18.61
C LYS A 46 -4.77 11.00 -19.71
N LYS A 47 -5.44 9.84 -19.62
CA LYS A 47 -6.49 9.45 -20.55
C LYS A 47 -7.74 10.30 -20.39
N TYR A 48 -8.06 10.69 -19.14
CA TYR A 48 -9.23 11.49 -18.79
C TYR A 48 -8.80 12.70 -17.94
N PRO A 49 -8.50 13.87 -18.59
CA PRO A 49 -7.93 15.04 -17.88
C PRO A 49 -8.79 15.58 -16.74
N PHE A 50 -10.11 15.40 -16.78
CA PHE A 50 -11.03 15.84 -15.72
C PHE A 50 -10.79 15.09 -14.39
N LEU A 51 -10.15 13.89 -14.43
CA LEU A 51 -9.75 13.15 -13.24
C LEU A 51 -8.43 13.67 -12.62
N GLY A 52 -7.80 14.63 -13.29
CA GLY A 52 -6.54 15.27 -12.86
C GLY A 52 -6.72 16.44 -11.89
N ILE A 53 -7.97 16.82 -11.53
CA ILE A 53 -8.22 17.90 -10.56
C ILE A 53 -7.78 17.54 -9.15
N PRO A 54 -7.35 18.54 -8.33
CA PRO A 54 -6.94 18.29 -6.93
C PRO A 54 -7.95 17.46 -6.16
N PHE A 55 -7.49 16.68 -5.22
CA PHE A 55 -8.21 15.69 -4.40
C PHE A 55 -8.70 14.45 -5.17
N ILE A 56 -9.32 14.62 -6.36
CA ILE A 56 -9.76 13.50 -7.20
C ILE A 56 -8.55 12.77 -7.78
N ARG A 57 -7.56 13.51 -8.29
CA ARG A 57 -6.32 12.91 -8.86
C ARG A 57 -5.60 12.00 -7.87
N GLY A 58 -5.70 12.28 -6.56
CA GLY A 58 -5.05 11.47 -5.53
C GLY A 58 -5.56 10.03 -5.50
N VAL A 59 -6.87 9.84 -5.63
CA VAL A 59 -7.51 8.52 -5.69
C VAL A 59 -7.04 7.74 -6.93
N PHE A 60 -7.05 8.40 -8.11
CA PHE A 60 -6.64 7.73 -9.36
C PHE A 60 -5.14 7.47 -9.41
N LYS A 61 -4.31 8.38 -8.89
CA LYS A 61 -2.86 8.15 -8.77
C LYS A 61 -2.53 6.99 -7.84
N PHE A 62 -3.29 6.85 -6.75
CA PHE A 62 -3.16 5.70 -5.86
C PHE A 62 -3.57 4.40 -6.56
N ALA A 63 -4.70 4.41 -7.29
CA ALA A 63 -5.13 3.25 -8.08
C ALA A 63 -4.11 2.88 -9.17
N ASP A 64 -3.57 3.86 -9.90
CA ASP A 64 -2.49 3.65 -10.89
C ASP A 64 -1.27 2.98 -10.23
N SER A 65 -0.86 3.48 -9.06
CA SER A 65 0.27 2.92 -8.30
C SER A 65 0.01 1.48 -7.88
N MET A 66 -1.22 1.16 -7.44
CA MET A 66 -1.64 -0.21 -7.11
C MET A 66 -1.58 -1.13 -8.32
N ILE A 67 -2.05 -0.69 -9.49
CA ILE A 67 -2.03 -1.48 -10.73
C ILE A 67 -0.60 -1.78 -11.16
N VAL A 68 0.26 -0.76 -11.20
CA VAL A 68 1.68 -0.94 -11.59
C VAL A 68 2.40 -1.82 -10.58
N GLY A 69 2.17 -1.58 -9.29
CA GLY A 69 2.75 -2.36 -8.20
C GLY A 69 2.34 -3.83 -8.25
N MET A 70 1.06 -4.11 -8.51
CA MET A 70 0.56 -5.49 -8.65
C MET A 70 1.19 -6.19 -9.86
N ARG A 71 1.29 -5.52 -11.02
CA ARG A 71 1.98 -6.09 -12.19
C ARG A 71 3.44 -6.42 -11.90
N ALA A 72 4.15 -5.52 -11.23
CA ALA A 72 5.53 -5.72 -10.84
C ALA A 72 5.68 -6.89 -9.85
N LEU A 73 4.77 -6.98 -8.87
CA LEU A 73 4.74 -8.05 -7.89
C LEU A 73 4.46 -9.41 -8.54
N THR A 74 3.41 -9.52 -9.36
CA THR A 74 3.09 -10.76 -10.08
C THR A 74 4.26 -11.22 -10.95
N TRP A 75 4.90 -10.29 -11.68
CA TRP A 75 6.07 -10.64 -12.48
C TRP A 75 7.25 -11.10 -11.61
N SER A 76 7.47 -10.52 -10.43
CA SER A 76 8.52 -10.98 -9.53
C SER A 76 8.21 -12.37 -8.94
N CYS A 77 6.93 -12.66 -8.62
CA CYS A 77 6.51 -13.97 -8.12
C CYS A 77 6.78 -15.08 -9.12
N SER A 78 6.60 -14.83 -10.43
CA SER A 78 6.77 -15.87 -11.48
C SER A 78 8.16 -16.52 -11.56
N PHE A 79 9.15 -15.97 -10.86
CA PHE A 79 10.49 -16.58 -10.75
C PHE A 79 10.62 -17.55 -9.57
N PHE A 80 9.60 -17.65 -8.70
CA PHE A 80 9.64 -18.40 -7.43
C PHE A 80 8.48 -19.42 -7.31
N GLU A 81 7.72 -19.62 -8.39
CA GLU A 81 6.54 -20.51 -8.41
C GLU A 81 6.89 -21.99 -8.66
N ASP A 82 8.17 -22.39 -8.68
CA ASP A 82 8.63 -23.77 -8.94
C ASP A 82 8.60 -24.69 -7.69
N ASP A 83 7.49 -24.74 -6.95
CA ASP A 83 7.21 -25.87 -6.07
C ASP A 83 6.13 -26.78 -6.72
N GLU A 84 6.47 -27.44 -7.85
CA GLU A 84 5.64 -28.47 -8.51
C GLU A 84 5.39 -29.72 -7.63
N ASP A 85 5.96 -29.80 -6.42
CA ASP A 85 5.80 -30.92 -5.49
C ASP A 85 4.66 -30.75 -4.46
N ALA A 86 3.91 -29.68 -4.49
CA ALA A 86 2.71 -29.55 -3.68
C ALA A 86 1.62 -30.48 -4.23
N LYS A 87 1.47 -31.68 -3.61
CA LYS A 87 0.38 -32.61 -3.95
C LYS A 87 -0.95 -31.85 -3.87
N GLU A 88 -1.54 -31.64 -5.03
CA GLU A 88 -2.87 -31.02 -5.14
C GLU A 88 -3.85 -31.68 -4.15
N SER A 89 -4.42 -30.86 -3.29
CA SER A 89 -5.47 -31.29 -2.38
C SER A 89 -6.67 -31.83 -3.17
N ARG A 90 -7.39 -32.82 -2.64
CA ARG A 90 -8.68 -33.29 -3.26
C ARG A 90 -9.66 -32.16 -3.47
N PHE A 91 -9.57 -31.10 -2.70
CA PHE A 91 -10.38 -29.90 -2.82
C PHE A 91 -9.95 -29.05 -4.02
N GLU A 92 -8.65 -28.92 -4.27
CA GLU A 92 -8.10 -28.23 -5.46
C GLU A 92 -8.46 -28.96 -6.75
N GLN A 93 -8.33 -30.29 -6.78
CA GLN A 93 -8.76 -31.12 -7.92
C GLN A 93 -10.25 -31.02 -8.22
N TRP A 94 -11.10 -30.87 -7.17
CA TRP A 94 -12.54 -30.66 -7.34
C TRP A 94 -12.84 -29.25 -7.89
N LEU A 95 -12.13 -28.23 -7.38
CA LEU A 95 -12.27 -26.86 -7.87
C LEU A 95 -11.82 -26.73 -9.33
N ASP A 96 -10.71 -27.37 -9.71
CA ASP A 96 -10.22 -27.35 -11.08
C ASP A 96 -11.21 -28.02 -12.05
N LYS A 97 -11.88 -29.11 -11.66
CA LYS A 97 -12.95 -29.72 -12.44
C LYS A 97 -14.19 -28.83 -12.62
N VAL A 98 -14.49 -27.95 -11.65
CA VAL A 98 -15.69 -27.09 -11.69
C VAL A 98 -15.42 -25.79 -12.47
N PHE A 99 -14.23 -25.19 -12.32
CA PHE A 99 -13.91 -23.87 -12.83
C PHE A 99 -12.90 -23.87 -14.00
N GLY A 100 -12.17 -24.99 -14.21
CA GLY A 100 -11.19 -25.15 -15.29
C GLY A 100 -10.13 -24.05 -15.31
N GLU A 101 -9.68 -23.66 -16.51
CA GLU A 101 -8.65 -22.64 -16.70
C GLU A 101 -8.91 -21.25 -16.06
N LYS A 102 -10.15 -21.00 -15.60
CA LYS A 102 -10.54 -19.76 -14.91
C LYS A 102 -10.39 -19.84 -13.40
N LEU A 103 -10.09 -21.02 -12.86
CA LEU A 103 -10.03 -21.25 -11.42
C LEU A 103 -9.07 -20.28 -10.73
N GLU A 104 -7.86 -20.16 -11.23
CA GLU A 104 -6.83 -19.30 -10.68
C GLU A 104 -7.28 -17.82 -10.63
N SER A 105 -7.84 -17.31 -11.71
CA SER A 105 -8.36 -15.93 -11.77
C SER A 105 -9.52 -15.69 -10.81
N ILE A 106 -10.43 -16.68 -10.66
CA ILE A 106 -11.56 -16.60 -9.72
C ILE A 106 -11.05 -16.65 -8.30
N LEU A 107 -10.14 -17.57 -7.98
CA LEU A 107 -9.55 -17.72 -6.65
C LEU A 107 -8.82 -16.44 -6.23
N MET A 108 -7.97 -15.89 -7.10
CA MET A 108 -7.30 -14.61 -6.87
C MET A 108 -8.28 -13.47 -6.60
N THR A 109 -9.37 -13.41 -7.36
CA THR A 109 -10.41 -12.38 -7.17
C THR A 109 -11.11 -12.54 -5.82
N VAL A 110 -11.48 -13.77 -5.44
CA VAL A 110 -12.12 -14.07 -4.17
C VAL A 110 -11.20 -13.75 -2.99
N VAL A 111 -9.93 -14.17 -3.06
CA VAL A 111 -8.92 -13.88 -2.03
C VAL A 111 -8.72 -12.36 -1.89
N MET A 112 -8.66 -11.63 -2.99
CA MET A 112 -8.51 -10.17 -2.98
C MET A 112 -9.71 -9.48 -2.34
N ILE A 113 -10.94 -9.87 -2.69
CA ILE A 113 -12.17 -9.33 -2.09
C ILE A 113 -12.23 -9.67 -0.59
N PHE A 114 -11.92 -10.91 -0.21
CA PHE A 114 -11.90 -11.34 1.18
C PHE A 114 -10.86 -10.57 1.99
N SER A 115 -9.65 -10.41 1.45
CA SER A 115 -8.57 -9.63 2.10
C SER A 115 -8.97 -8.17 2.30
N PHE A 116 -9.66 -7.58 1.32
CA PHE A 116 -10.15 -6.21 1.42
C PHE A 116 -11.23 -6.05 2.50
N ILE A 117 -12.18 -7.00 2.57
CA ILE A 117 -13.21 -7.03 3.62
C ILE A 117 -12.57 -7.20 5.00
N MET A 118 -11.58 -8.10 5.13
CA MET A 118 -10.83 -8.30 6.37
C MET A 118 -10.07 -7.04 6.78
N ALA A 119 -9.42 -6.35 5.84
CA ALA A 119 -8.73 -5.09 6.12
C ALA A 119 -9.68 -4.02 6.64
N ILE A 120 -10.86 -3.85 6.03
CA ILE A 120 -11.91 -2.94 6.53
C ILE A 120 -12.35 -3.38 7.95
N GLY A 121 -12.56 -4.67 8.17
CA GLY A 121 -12.93 -5.21 9.48
C GLY A 121 -11.92 -4.86 10.57
N ILE A 122 -10.65 -5.16 10.32
CA ILE A 122 -9.57 -5.00 11.31
C ILE A 122 -9.20 -3.52 11.52
N PHE A 123 -9.06 -2.72 10.46
CA PHE A 123 -8.53 -1.36 10.56
C PHE A 123 -9.61 -0.28 10.69
N MET A 124 -10.87 -0.59 10.40
CA MET A 124 -11.95 0.38 10.49
C MET A 124 -13.03 0.00 11.50
N LEU A 125 -13.54 -1.25 11.45
CA LEU A 125 -14.64 -1.66 12.32
C LEU A 125 -14.16 -2.05 13.72
N LEU A 126 -13.06 -2.78 13.85
CA LEU A 126 -12.54 -3.22 15.15
C LEU A 126 -12.19 -2.05 16.09
N PRO A 127 -11.45 -0.99 15.67
CA PRO A 127 -11.23 0.18 16.51
C PRO A 127 -12.53 0.85 16.96
N MET A 128 -13.53 0.92 16.07
CA MET A 128 -14.84 1.47 16.37
C MET A 128 -15.58 0.64 17.43
N PHE A 129 -15.55 -0.68 17.34
CA PHE A 129 -16.19 -1.57 18.33
C PHE A 129 -15.50 -1.47 19.69
N ILE A 130 -14.16 -1.51 19.71
CA ILE A 130 -13.38 -1.39 20.97
C ILE A 130 -13.66 -0.04 21.64
N SER A 131 -13.63 1.06 20.90
CA SER A 131 -13.91 2.38 21.44
C SER A 131 -15.35 2.48 21.96
N ASN A 132 -16.31 1.84 21.30
CA ASN A 132 -17.72 1.87 21.70
C ASN A 132 -17.98 1.21 23.07
N ILE A 133 -17.13 0.27 23.51
CA ILE A 133 -17.18 -0.32 24.85
C ILE A 133 -16.97 0.79 25.90
N CYS A 134 -16.10 1.76 25.61
CA CYS A 134 -15.80 2.88 26.50
C CYS A 134 -16.88 3.98 26.51
N LYS A 135 -17.91 3.89 25.64
CA LYS A 135 -18.95 4.92 25.50
C LYS A 135 -19.71 5.22 26.79
N LYS A 136 -19.85 4.22 27.68
CA LYS A 136 -20.52 4.41 28.98
C LYS A 136 -19.70 5.29 29.95
N VAL A 137 -18.37 5.31 29.79
CA VAL A 137 -17.45 6.04 30.68
C VAL A 137 -17.04 7.38 30.04
N ILE A 138 -16.98 7.45 28.73
CA ILE A 138 -16.55 8.62 27.97
C ILE A 138 -17.73 9.17 27.16
N PRO A 139 -18.47 10.17 27.66
CA PRO A 139 -19.63 10.71 26.95
C PRO A 139 -19.26 11.66 25.80
N SER A 140 -18.02 12.18 25.76
CA SER A 140 -17.57 13.12 24.74
C SER A 140 -17.30 12.44 23.39
N HIS A 141 -18.02 12.84 22.33
CA HIS A 141 -17.82 12.34 20.97
C HIS A 141 -16.40 12.62 20.43
N THR A 142 -15.84 13.78 20.73
CA THR A 142 -14.48 14.15 20.30
C THR A 142 -13.44 13.25 20.94
N VAL A 143 -13.53 13.02 22.25
CA VAL A 143 -12.60 12.13 22.97
C VAL A 143 -12.72 10.69 22.45
N MET A 144 -13.94 10.23 22.16
CA MET A 144 -14.18 8.90 21.57
C MET A 144 -13.55 8.77 20.18
N ALA A 145 -13.66 9.78 19.32
CA ALA A 145 -13.05 9.75 17.99
C ALA A 145 -11.52 9.73 18.06
N ILE A 146 -10.95 10.49 18.99
CA ILE A 146 -9.49 10.49 19.24
C ILE A 146 -9.04 9.12 19.78
N LEU A 147 -9.74 8.57 20.76
CA LEU A 147 -9.45 7.24 21.32
C LEU A 147 -9.48 6.17 20.25
N GLU A 148 -10.51 6.18 19.41
CA GLU A 148 -10.64 5.26 18.28
C GLU A 148 -9.47 5.40 17.30
N GLY A 149 -9.02 6.64 17.04
CA GLY A 149 -7.86 6.89 16.21
C GLY A 149 -6.58 6.30 16.79
N PHE A 150 -6.35 6.45 18.09
CA PHE A 150 -5.22 5.83 18.79
C PHE A 150 -5.27 4.30 18.75
N ILE A 151 -6.44 3.72 18.97
CA ILE A 151 -6.64 2.26 18.86
C ILE A 151 -6.30 1.79 17.44
N ARG A 152 -6.73 2.52 16.41
CA ARG A 152 -6.42 2.20 15.00
C ARG A 152 -4.92 2.22 14.73
N ILE A 153 -4.23 3.27 15.18
CA ILE A 153 -2.78 3.36 15.05
C ILE A 153 -2.08 2.22 15.79
N ALA A 154 -2.52 1.89 17.00
CA ALA A 154 -1.96 0.79 17.78
C ALA A 154 -2.15 -0.56 17.06
N ILE A 155 -3.35 -0.85 16.56
CA ILE A 155 -3.63 -2.07 15.78
C ILE A 155 -2.72 -2.13 14.55
N PHE A 156 -2.57 -1.03 13.83
CA PHE A 156 -1.69 -0.98 12.65
C PHE A 156 -0.22 -1.24 13.01
N VAL A 157 0.29 -0.62 14.06
CA VAL A 157 1.68 -0.82 14.50
C VAL A 157 1.91 -2.27 14.96
N ILE A 158 0.95 -2.85 15.69
CA ILE A 158 1.00 -4.26 16.11
C ILE A 158 1.00 -5.17 14.88
N TYR A 159 0.11 -4.91 13.90
CA TYR A 159 0.04 -5.65 12.65
C TYR A 159 1.37 -5.62 11.89
N ILE A 160 1.94 -4.43 11.66
CA ILE A 160 3.24 -4.29 10.99
C ILE A 160 4.33 -5.05 11.74
N LYS A 161 4.36 -4.95 13.08
CA LYS A 161 5.33 -5.68 13.90
C LYS A 161 5.17 -7.20 13.81
N MET A 162 3.95 -7.69 13.69
CA MET A 162 3.69 -9.14 13.53
C MET A 162 4.13 -9.62 12.14
N VAL A 163 3.70 -8.93 11.09
CA VAL A 163 4.01 -9.29 9.70
C VAL A 163 5.51 -9.17 9.40
N SER A 164 6.19 -8.18 9.99
CA SER A 164 7.65 -8.00 9.82
C SER A 164 8.51 -9.13 10.41
N ARG A 165 7.91 -10.08 11.18
CA ARG A 165 8.60 -11.27 11.67
C ARG A 165 8.63 -12.42 10.67
N MET A 166 7.76 -12.38 9.65
CA MET A 166 7.79 -13.37 8.57
C MET A 166 9.01 -13.12 7.70
N GLU A 167 9.75 -14.16 7.35
CA GLU A 167 11.03 -14.03 6.64
C GLU A 167 10.88 -13.37 5.27
N ASP A 168 9.89 -13.75 4.49
CA ASP A 168 9.61 -13.19 3.17
C ASP A 168 9.26 -11.71 3.23
N ILE A 169 8.44 -11.31 4.21
CA ILE A 169 8.07 -9.92 4.43
C ILE A 169 9.27 -9.11 4.95
N LYS A 170 10.08 -9.69 5.82
CA LYS A 170 11.32 -9.07 6.28
C LYS A 170 12.27 -8.80 5.10
N ARG A 171 12.43 -9.74 4.18
CA ARG A 171 13.22 -9.53 2.95
C ARG A 171 12.63 -8.43 2.10
N THR A 172 11.33 -8.42 1.88
CA THR A 172 10.64 -7.34 1.15
C THR A 172 10.88 -5.97 1.80
N PHE A 173 10.88 -5.86 3.14
CA PHE A 173 11.24 -4.61 3.82
C PHE A 173 12.72 -4.22 3.63
N MET A 174 13.63 -5.19 3.51
CA MET A 174 15.04 -4.89 3.17
C MET A 174 15.16 -4.31 1.77
N TYR A 175 14.45 -4.85 0.79
CA TYR A 175 14.39 -4.30 -0.56
C TYR A 175 13.73 -2.91 -0.59
N HIS A 176 12.68 -2.69 0.22
CA HIS A 176 12.07 -1.36 0.37
C HIS A 176 13.06 -0.32 0.93
N GLY A 177 13.86 -0.71 1.93
CA GLY A 177 14.93 0.16 2.42
C GLY A 177 16.01 0.42 1.36
N SER A 178 16.31 -0.55 0.49
CA SER A 178 17.26 -0.40 -0.61
C SER A 178 16.72 0.51 -1.70
N GLU A 179 15.44 0.41 -2.01
CA GLU A 179 14.73 1.32 -2.91
C GLU A 179 14.85 2.78 -2.45
N HIS A 180 14.57 3.06 -1.17
CA HIS A 180 14.76 4.39 -0.60
C HIS A 180 16.19 4.91 -0.72
N LYS A 181 17.19 4.04 -0.48
CA LYS A 181 18.60 4.39 -0.63
C LYS A 181 18.94 4.77 -2.07
N CYS A 182 18.42 4.07 -3.06
CA CYS A 182 18.59 4.38 -4.47
C CYS A 182 18.01 5.76 -4.81
N ILE A 183 16.76 6.04 -4.37
CA ILE A 183 16.12 7.34 -4.62
C ILE A 183 16.90 8.47 -3.94
N ASN A 184 17.28 8.29 -2.67
CA ASN A 184 18.07 9.28 -1.95
C ASN A 184 19.43 9.55 -2.60
N CYS A 185 20.11 8.50 -3.09
CA CYS A 185 21.36 8.63 -3.83
C CYS A 185 21.19 9.55 -5.05
N ILE A 186 20.16 9.32 -5.85
CA ILE A 186 19.85 10.14 -7.04
C ILE A 186 19.48 11.58 -6.67
N GLU A 187 18.66 11.77 -5.63
CA GLU A 187 18.17 13.10 -5.21
C GLU A 187 19.26 13.96 -4.58
N HIS A 188 20.32 13.35 -4.03
CA HIS A 188 21.52 14.05 -3.59
C HIS A 188 22.55 14.29 -4.71
N GLY A 189 22.24 13.88 -5.94
CA GLY A 189 23.12 14.06 -7.10
C GLY A 189 24.35 13.17 -7.07
N LEU A 190 24.34 12.09 -6.29
CA LEU A 190 25.43 11.14 -6.24
C LEU A 190 25.32 10.17 -7.42
N GLU A 191 26.49 9.68 -7.88
CA GLU A 191 26.53 8.62 -8.87
C GLU A 191 25.86 7.35 -8.33
N LEU A 192 24.98 6.73 -9.13
CA LEU A 192 24.24 5.52 -8.75
C LEU A 192 25.17 4.29 -8.83
N ASN A 193 25.95 4.09 -7.79
CA ASN A 193 26.81 2.93 -7.60
C ASN A 193 26.60 2.30 -6.22
N VAL A 194 27.09 1.08 -6.01
CA VAL A 194 26.86 0.31 -4.79
C VAL A 194 27.36 1.04 -3.54
N ALA A 195 28.49 1.73 -3.61
CA ALA A 195 29.09 2.44 -2.48
C ALA A 195 28.21 3.62 -2.02
N ASN A 196 27.80 4.47 -2.97
CA ASN A 196 26.96 5.63 -2.71
C ASN A 196 25.56 5.24 -2.24
N VAL A 197 24.96 4.20 -2.85
CA VAL A 197 23.65 3.69 -2.43
C VAL A 197 23.71 3.12 -1.01
N ARG A 198 24.77 2.36 -0.65
CA ARG A 198 24.96 1.86 0.71
C ARG A 198 25.10 2.99 1.74
N ALA A 199 25.80 4.06 1.39
CA ALA A 199 26.00 5.23 2.26
C ALA A 199 24.72 6.09 2.39
N SER A 200 23.80 6.04 1.43
CA SER A 200 22.57 6.84 1.43
C SER A 200 21.58 6.40 2.51
N SER A 201 20.73 7.32 2.96
CA SER A 201 19.69 7.06 3.97
C SER A 201 18.63 6.10 3.45
N LYS A 202 18.13 5.22 4.31
CA LYS A 202 16.94 4.40 4.08
C LYS A 202 15.62 5.12 4.41
N GLU A 203 15.69 6.31 4.99
CA GLU A 203 14.52 7.11 5.31
C GLU A 203 14.17 8.01 4.12
N HIS A 204 12.91 7.98 3.68
CA HIS A 204 12.44 8.78 2.56
C HIS A 204 11.05 9.34 2.84
N LYS A 205 10.86 10.66 2.60
CA LYS A 205 9.62 11.38 2.97
C LYS A 205 8.39 10.92 2.18
N ARG A 206 8.55 10.41 0.98
CA ARG A 206 7.46 10.04 0.05
C ARG A 206 7.22 8.54 -0.02
N CYS A 207 7.37 7.87 1.10
CA CYS A 207 7.14 6.45 1.21
C CYS A 207 5.64 6.13 1.27
N GLY A 208 5.23 4.99 0.72
CA GLY A 208 3.86 4.48 0.84
C GLY A 208 3.42 4.27 2.30
N THR A 209 4.33 3.90 3.20
CA THR A 209 4.03 3.79 4.64
C THR A 209 3.76 5.15 5.26
N SER A 210 4.48 6.21 4.86
CA SER A 210 4.20 7.59 5.27
C SER A 210 2.81 8.03 4.80
N PHE A 211 2.39 7.63 3.59
CA PHE A 211 1.04 7.90 3.10
C PHE A 211 -0.02 7.26 4.00
N ILE A 212 0.14 6.00 4.39
CA ILE A 212 -0.81 5.30 5.28
C ILE A 212 -0.90 6.00 6.64
N MET A 213 0.23 6.44 7.22
CA MET A 213 0.24 7.18 8.47
C MET A 213 -0.51 8.51 8.36
N ILE A 214 -0.32 9.25 7.26
CA ILE A 214 -1.03 10.50 6.98
C ILE A 214 -2.53 10.24 6.83
N VAL A 215 -2.92 9.19 6.09
CA VAL A 215 -4.33 8.78 5.95
C VAL A 215 -4.97 8.51 7.32
N MET A 216 -4.26 7.82 8.23
CA MET A 216 -4.76 7.56 9.58
C MET A 216 -4.96 8.86 10.37
N VAL A 217 -3.99 9.76 10.37
CA VAL A 217 -4.09 11.06 11.08
C VAL A 217 -5.22 11.90 10.51
N ILE A 218 -5.30 12.05 9.18
CA ILE A 218 -6.36 12.82 8.51
C ILE A 218 -7.73 12.19 8.78
N SER A 219 -7.83 10.85 8.80
CA SER A 219 -9.08 10.16 9.13
C SER A 219 -9.59 10.50 10.55
N ILE A 220 -8.68 10.65 11.52
CA ILE A 220 -9.06 11.07 12.88
C ILE A 220 -9.68 12.47 12.86
N LEU A 221 -9.06 13.42 12.14
CA LEU A 221 -9.58 14.78 12.02
C LEU A 221 -10.98 14.80 11.40
N PHE A 222 -11.21 14.04 10.32
CA PHE A 222 -12.53 13.92 9.70
C PHE A 222 -13.56 13.33 10.67
N PHE A 223 -13.21 12.29 11.43
CA PHE A 223 -14.14 11.62 12.35
C PHE A 223 -14.41 12.40 13.63
N VAL A 224 -13.53 13.33 14.01
CA VAL A 224 -13.80 14.30 15.07
C VAL A 224 -14.86 15.31 14.64
N VAL A 225 -14.81 15.74 13.37
CA VAL A 225 -15.72 16.74 12.82
C VAL A 225 -17.08 16.12 12.45
N ILE A 226 -17.06 14.94 11.83
CA ILE A 226 -18.27 14.28 11.34
C ILE A 226 -18.88 13.46 12.49
N ARG A 227 -19.93 14.01 13.10
CA ARG A 227 -20.66 13.38 14.19
C ARG A 227 -21.85 12.62 13.65
N THR A 228 -21.97 11.36 14.04
CA THR A 228 -23.09 10.49 13.68
C THR A 228 -23.54 9.71 14.91
N ASP A 229 -24.83 9.78 15.22
CA ASP A 229 -25.40 9.16 16.44
C ASP A 229 -25.69 7.67 16.24
N THR A 230 -26.02 7.27 15.02
CA THR A 230 -26.38 5.91 14.67
C THR A 230 -25.15 5.13 14.17
N ILE A 231 -24.96 3.91 14.69
CA ILE A 231 -23.83 3.02 14.29
C ILE A 231 -23.81 2.80 12.78
N TRP A 232 -24.96 2.55 12.16
CA TRP A 232 -25.07 2.33 10.73
C TRP A 232 -24.61 3.55 9.90
N LEU A 233 -25.07 4.73 10.28
CA LEU A 233 -24.67 5.96 9.61
C LEU A 233 -23.16 6.24 9.78
N ARG A 234 -22.58 5.84 10.92
CA ARG A 234 -21.15 5.91 11.20
C ARG A 234 -20.35 4.99 10.27
N ILE A 235 -20.80 3.75 10.04
CA ILE A 235 -20.16 2.81 9.11
C ILE A 235 -20.22 3.37 7.68
N VAL A 236 -21.41 3.77 7.22
CA VAL A 236 -21.61 4.29 5.87
C VAL A 236 -20.76 5.54 5.62
N SER A 237 -20.77 6.50 6.56
CA SER A 237 -19.98 7.74 6.43
C SER A 237 -18.49 7.46 6.31
N ARG A 238 -17.96 6.47 7.04
CA ARG A 238 -16.55 6.08 6.97
C ARG A 238 -16.17 5.48 5.62
N ILE A 239 -17.03 4.63 5.06
CA ILE A 239 -16.79 4.04 3.74
C ILE A 239 -16.80 5.14 2.66
N VAL A 240 -17.80 6.02 2.70
CA VAL A 240 -17.93 7.12 1.73
C VAL A 240 -16.77 8.13 1.85
N LEU A 241 -16.21 8.30 3.04
CA LEU A 241 -15.08 9.21 3.27
C LEU A 241 -13.72 8.64 2.86
N ILE A 242 -13.57 7.32 2.64
CA ILE A 242 -12.30 6.72 2.21
C ILE A 242 -11.68 7.47 1.02
N PRO A 243 -12.36 7.65 -0.11
CA PRO A 243 -11.77 8.35 -1.25
C PRO A 243 -11.46 9.82 -0.95
N VAL A 244 -12.27 10.49 -0.14
CA VAL A 244 -12.02 11.89 0.25
C VAL A 244 -10.76 11.99 1.11
N ILE A 245 -10.63 11.14 2.12
CA ILE A 245 -9.46 11.09 3.01
C ILE A 245 -8.21 10.74 2.20
N ALA A 246 -8.29 9.75 1.30
CA ALA A 246 -7.17 9.38 0.43
C ALA A 246 -6.75 10.56 -0.48
N GLY A 247 -7.70 11.27 -1.08
CA GLY A 247 -7.44 12.44 -1.89
C GLY A 247 -6.75 13.57 -1.13
N VAL A 248 -7.26 13.93 0.06
CA VAL A 248 -6.66 14.95 0.94
C VAL A 248 -5.28 14.53 1.38
N SER A 249 -5.10 13.27 1.77
CA SER A 249 -3.81 12.73 2.20
C SER A 249 -2.76 12.77 1.08
N TYR A 250 -3.17 12.47 -0.15
CA TYR A 250 -2.31 12.56 -1.32
C TYR A 250 -1.85 13.99 -1.57
N GLU A 251 -2.76 14.96 -1.53
CA GLU A 251 -2.40 16.38 -1.72
C GLU A 251 -1.46 16.86 -0.61
N PHE A 252 -1.72 16.48 0.64
CA PHE A 252 -0.85 16.81 1.76
C PHE A 252 0.56 16.22 1.57
N LEU A 253 0.67 14.93 1.20
CA LEU A 253 1.96 14.29 0.94
C LEU A 253 2.68 14.93 -0.25
N SER A 254 1.94 15.24 -1.31
CA SER A 254 2.49 15.91 -2.50
C SER A 254 3.02 17.31 -2.18
N PHE A 255 2.32 18.04 -1.31
CA PHE A 255 2.75 19.34 -0.81
C PHE A 255 4.01 19.21 0.05
N ALA A 256 3.99 18.33 1.05
CA ALA A 256 5.12 18.10 1.95
C ALA A 256 6.37 17.59 1.21
N GLY A 257 6.20 16.81 0.14
CA GLY A 257 7.33 16.31 -0.65
C GLY A 257 7.97 17.33 -1.62
N LYS A 258 7.33 18.48 -1.83
CA LYS A 258 7.85 19.56 -2.67
C LYS A 258 8.56 20.65 -1.88
N HIS A 259 8.29 20.73 -0.59
CA HIS A 259 8.87 21.74 0.31
C HIS A 259 9.86 21.04 1.25
N ASP A 260 11.14 21.29 1.03
CA ASP A 260 12.24 20.91 1.93
C ASP A 260 12.64 22.08 2.81
#